data_dc564634358cd36a93aaa965bb4f1d4a
#
_entry.id   dc564634358cd36a93aaa965bb4f1d4a
#
_cell.length_a   1.000
_cell.length_b   1.000
_cell.length_c   1.000
_cell.angle_alpha   90.00
_cell.angle_beta   90.00
_cell.angle_gamma   90.00
#
_symmetry.space_group_name_H-M   'P 1'
#
loop_
_entity.id
_entity.type
_entity.pdbx_description
1 polymer ?
#
loop_
_entity_poly.entity_id
_entity_poly.type
_entity_poly.pdbx_seq_one_letter_code
_entity_poly.pdbx_strand_id
1 'polypeptide(L)'
;MHKSLINPNGNWIAAANHLIGDEKALAHAIIISVRGSAPRELGANMLISENQIWNTVGGGSLEFEVMEQARGLIKEIGLKVEGSNRKVLNLALGPDMGQCCGGNVKVLLEILSQSDIKKLAKHSQKLVALEHPLKSGAPTEVLRTDDDKKFRPFLKKESFVLPTAKKLDPLFIYGAGHVGRALVKIIEHTDFDIHWIDIDEKRFPEGSTSTFSKVIALDPALIASHAPSNAYHVIITHSHPLDEAICFALLSKDQFRFCGLIGSKTKNSRFRSLLSKMGIKDEQLKKLTCPIGIDEINSKQPVKVAIWIAAQLPIWQETNGIRIG
;
A
#
# COMPACT_ATOMS: atom_id res chain seq x y z
N MET A 1 21.82 5.40 13.49
CA MET A 1 20.51 4.73 13.74
C MET A 1 19.44 5.51 12.96
N HIS A 2 19.22 5.17 11.70
CA HIS A 2 18.22 5.87 10.88
C HIS A 2 16.84 5.35 11.25
N LYS A 3 16.06 6.17 11.93
CA LYS A 3 14.62 5.96 12.06
C LYS A 3 13.99 6.25 10.70
N SER A 4 13.61 5.23 9.94
CA SER A 4 12.63 5.40 8.87
C SER A 4 11.26 5.63 9.54
N LEU A 5 10.99 6.89 9.87
CA LEU A 5 9.77 7.31 10.59
C LEU A 5 8.56 7.50 9.68
N ILE A 6 8.69 7.10 8.40
CA ILE A 6 7.66 7.35 7.40
C ILE A 6 7.28 5.99 6.79
N ASN A 7 6.00 5.67 6.89
CA ASN A 7 5.42 4.51 6.20
C ASN A 7 5.80 4.60 4.70
N PRO A 8 6.48 3.61 4.11
CA PRO A 8 6.86 3.62 2.69
C PRO A 8 5.64 3.73 1.75
N ASN A 9 4.45 3.38 2.23
CA ASN A 9 3.18 3.60 1.53
C ASN A 9 2.54 4.95 1.85
N GLY A 10 3.23 5.80 2.64
CA GLY A 10 2.75 7.11 3.04
C GLY A 10 2.73 8.11 1.88
N ASN A 11 2.03 9.19 2.10
CA ASN A 11 1.94 10.30 1.18
C ASN A 11 3.33 10.96 1.00
N TRP A 12 3.87 10.95 -0.23
CA TRP A 12 5.20 11.48 -0.52
C TRP A 12 5.35 12.97 -0.19
N ILE A 13 4.25 13.76 -0.22
CA ILE A 13 4.26 15.16 0.18
C ILE A 13 4.52 15.29 1.69
N ALA A 14 3.90 14.43 2.50
CA ALA A 14 4.15 14.40 3.94
C ALA A 14 5.62 14.04 4.22
N ALA A 15 6.16 13.08 3.47
CA ALA A 15 7.57 12.71 3.52
C ALA A 15 8.49 13.87 3.12
N ALA A 16 8.18 14.56 2.02
CA ALA A 16 8.95 15.72 1.55
C ALA A 16 8.95 16.86 2.58
N ASN A 17 7.79 17.14 3.18
CA ASN A 17 7.67 18.17 4.22
C ASN A 17 8.48 17.84 5.49
N HIS A 18 8.63 16.55 5.79
CA HIS A 18 9.48 16.12 6.91
C HIS A 18 10.98 16.16 6.56
N LEU A 19 11.33 15.70 5.34
CA LEU A 19 12.73 15.60 4.91
C LEU A 19 13.36 16.95 4.61
N ILE A 20 12.59 17.94 4.16
CA ILE A 20 13.17 19.23 3.75
C ILE A 20 13.89 19.92 4.91
N GLY A 21 13.36 19.84 6.15
CA GLY A 21 14.00 20.40 7.33
C GLY A 21 14.64 21.77 7.05
N ASP A 22 15.95 21.86 7.29
CA ASP A 22 16.76 23.04 7.02
C ASP A 22 17.38 23.03 5.60
N GLU A 23 17.11 22.00 4.79
CA GLU A 23 17.64 21.91 3.43
C GLU A 23 16.92 22.88 2.49
N LYS A 24 17.63 23.40 1.50
CA LYS A 24 17.09 24.37 0.54
C LYS A 24 16.16 23.74 -0.48
N ALA A 25 16.43 22.50 -0.88
CA ALA A 25 15.69 21.76 -1.89
C ALA A 25 15.80 20.25 -1.70
N LEU A 26 14.81 19.53 -2.25
CA LEU A 26 14.80 18.08 -2.42
C LEU A 26 14.65 17.73 -3.89
N ALA A 27 15.19 16.61 -4.32
CA ALA A 27 14.83 16.00 -5.60
C ALA A 27 13.74 14.96 -5.39
N HIS A 28 12.71 15.02 -6.22
CA HIS A 28 11.67 14.00 -6.35
C HIS A 28 11.92 13.22 -7.64
N ALA A 29 12.31 11.97 -7.51
CA ALA A 29 12.54 11.04 -8.61
C ALA A 29 11.31 10.16 -8.81
N ILE A 30 10.76 10.13 -10.03
CA ILE A 30 9.51 9.42 -10.35
C ILE A 30 9.74 8.53 -11.56
N ILE A 31 9.41 7.24 -11.50
CA ILE A 31 9.40 6.36 -12.67
C ILE A 31 8.18 6.70 -13.53
N ILE A 32 8.43 7.30 -14.71
CA ILE A 32 7.39 7.77 -15.61
C ILE A 32 7.18 6.87 -16.84
N SER A 33 8.05 5.88 -17.06
CA SER A 33 7.90 4.89 -18.14
C SER A 33 8.71 3.64 -17.79
N VAL A 34 8.14 2.49 -18.10
CA VAL A 34 8.78 1.18 -17.96
C VAL A 34 8.58 0.42 -19.27
N ARG A 35 9.67 -0.16 -19.83
CA ARG A 35 9.65 -1.05 -20.98
C ARG A 35 10.48 -2.30 -20.67
N GLY A 36 9.93 -3.46 -20.88
CA GLY A 36 10.55 -4.72 -20.46
C GLY A 36 10.54 -4.93 -18.96
N SER A 37 11.46 -5.74 -18.44
CA SER A 37 11.57 -6.02 -16.99
C SER A 37 12.25 -4.87 -16.25
N ALA A 38 11.63 -4.40 -15.18
CA ALA A 38 12.17 -3.35 -14.32
C ALA A 38 11.92 -3.69 -12.84
N PRO A 39 12.78 -3.21 -11.93
CA PRO A 39 12.68 -3.53 -10.50
C PRO A 39 11.48 -2.88 -9.80
N ARG A 40 10.92 -1.81 -10.38
CA ARG A 40 9.74 -1.12 -9.81
C ARG A 40 8.78 -0.71 -10.93
N GLU A 41 7.54 -0.56 -10.53
CA GLU A 41 6.40 -0.19 -11.35
C GLU A 41 6.35 1.31 -11.72
N LEU A 42 5.48 1.64 -12.67
CA LEU A 42 5.17 3.01 -13.05
C LEU A 42 4.64 3.80 -11.84
N GLY A 43 5.16 5.01 -11.62
CA GLY A 43 4.78 5.86 -10.49
C GLY A 43 5.54 5.56 -9.20
N ALA A 44 6.38 4.52 -9.15
CA ALA A 44 7.32 4.37 -8.05
C ALA A 44 8.19 5.63 -7.96
N ASN A 45 8.37 6.13 -6.74
CA ASN A 45 9.04 7.41 -6.55
C ASN A 45 9.92 7.41 -5.30
N MET A 46 10.87 8.32 -5.27
CA MET A 46 11.89 8.46 -4.25
C MET A 46 12.15 9.93 -3.99
N LEU A 47 12.33 10.31 -2.74
CA LEU A 47 12.81 11.63 -2.37
C LEU A 47 14.27 11.55 -1.99
N ILE A 48 15.05 12.52 -2.46
CA ILE A 48 16.49 12.57 -2.28
C ILE A 48 16.86 13.96 -1.79
N SER A 49 17.53 14.03 -0.65
CA SER A 49 18.20 15.22 -0.17
C SER A 49 19.71 15.06 -0.28
N GLU A 50 20.47 16.02 0.22
CA GLU A 50 21.93 15.90 0.27
C GLU A 50 22.37 14.67 1.10
N ASN A 51 21.71 14.43 2.24
CA ASN A 51 22.13 13.43 3.22
C ASN A 51 21.13 12.29 3.45
N GLN A 52 19.90 12.43 2.98
CA GLN A 52 18.82 11.49 3.26
C GLN A 52 18.09 11.05 2.00
N ILE A 53 17.44 9.91 2.09
CA ILE A 53 16.56 9.37 1.07
C ILE A 53 15.28 8.85 1.73
N TRP A 54 14.20 8.88 0.99
CA TRP A 54 12.95 8.24 1.34
C TRP A 54 12.44 7.41 0.18
N ASN A 55 12.01 6.18 0.45
CA ASN A 55 11.52 5.21 -0.53
C ASN A 55 12.61 4.78 -1.54
N THR A 56 12.25 4.12 -2.65
CA THR A 56 13.19 3.56 -3.62
C THR A 56 12.59 3.51 -5.02
N VAL A 57 13.44 3.68 -6.02
CA VAL A 57 13.11 3.46 -7.45
C VAL A 57 13.60 2.10 -7.95
N GLY A 58 14.09 1.21 -7.06
CA GLY A 58 14.40 -0.17 -7.39
C GLY A 58 15.77 -0.68 -6.95
N GLY A 59 16.56 0.14 -6.28
CA GLY A 59 17.89 -0.25 -5.76
C GLY A 59 18.97 -0.41 -6.83
N GLY A 60 20.14 -0.84 -6.37
CA GLY A 60 21.30 -1.12 -7.22
C GLY A 60 21.82 0.08 -7.99
N SER A 61 22.42 -0.16 -9.15
CA SER A 61 23.03 0.88 -10.00
C SER A 61 22.00 1.88 -10.57
N LEU A 62 20.73 1.46 -10.78
CA LEU A 62 19.67 2.38 -11.18
C LEU A 62 19.48 3.48 -10.13
N GLU A 63 19.31 3.09 -8.88
CA GLU A 63 19.10 4.04 -7.78
C GLU A 63 20.32 4.90 -7.52
N PHE A 64 21.52 4.31 -7.59
CA PHE A 64 22.76 5.05 -7.47
C PHE A 64 22.87 6.15 -8.53
N GLU A 65 22.64 5.85 -9.81
CA GLU A 65 22.67 6.83 -10.90
C GLU A 65 21.63 7.94 -10.71
N VAL A 66 20.41 7.56 -10.32
CA VAL A 66 19.34 8.53 -10.01
C VAL A 66 19.74 9.47 -8.88
N MET A 67 20.34 8.94 -7.81
CA MET A 67 20.82 9.75 -6.67
C MET A 67 21.94 10.70 -7.05
N GLU A 68 22.92 10.24 -7.84
CA GLU A 68 24.04 11.07 -8.31
C GLU A 68 23.51 12.23 -9.17
N GLN A 69 22.66 11.94 -10.15
CA GLN A 69 22.03 12.97 -10.99
C GLN A 69 21.20 13.95 -10.17
N ALA A 70 20.42 13.44 -9.21
CA ALA A 70 19.58 14.27 -8.34
C ALA A 70 20.42 15.22 -7.48
N ARG A 71 21.46 14.69 -6.82
CA ARG A 71 22.37 15.49 -5.99
C ARG A 71 23.18 16.50 -6.79
N GLY A 72 23.58 16.13 -8.02
CA GLY A 72 24.20 17.06 -8.97
C GLY A 72 23.29 18.25 -9.27
N LEU A 73 22.02 17.98 -9.61
CA LEU A 73 21.03 19.04 -9.86
C LEU A 73 20.75 19.91 -8.63
N ILE A 74 20.64 19.33 -7.43
CA ILE A 74 20.47 20.11 -6.18
C ILE A 74 21.63 21.09 -5.99
N LYS A 75 22.87 20.67 -6.23
CA LYS A 75 24.06 21.51 -6.10
C LYS A 75 24.11 22.64 -7.16
N GLU A 76 23.78 22.33 -8.42
CA GLU A 76 23.77 23.31 -9.51
C GLU A 76 22.69 24.39 -9.29
N ILE A 77 21.52 24.00 -8.78
CA ILE A 77 20.35 24.87 -8.62
C ILE A 77 20.37 25.59 -7.28
N GLY A 78 21.11 25.09 -6.28
CA GLY A 78 21.12 25.57 -4.90
C GLY A 78 21.40 27.06 -4.68
N LEU A 79 21.71 27.82 -5.76
CA LEU A 79 21.91 29.27 -5.76
C LEU A 79 20.84 30.07 -6.52
N LYS A 80 19.96 29.41 -7.32
CA LYS A 80 18.96 30.09 -8.17
C LYS A 80 17.68 29.27 -8.28
N VAL A 81 16.95 29.07 -7.18
CA VAL A 81 15.68 28.31 -7.21
C VAL A 81 14.52 29.26 -7.55
N GLU A 82 14.41 29.66 -8.80
CA GLU A 82 13.17 30.21 -9.36
C GLU A 82 12.62 29.23 -10.39
N GLY A 83 11.45 28.63 -10.09
CA GLY A 83 10.75 27.68 -10.95
C GLY A 83 11.15 26.21 -10.73
N SER A 84 10.25 25.32 -11.08
CA SER A 84 10.47 23.86 -10.96
C SER A 84 11.49 23.42 -12.01
N ASN A 85 12.66 23.01 -11.56
CA ASN A 85 13.68 22.44 -12.43
C ASN A 85 13.47 20.93 -12.58
N ARG A 86 13.46 20.46 -13.83
CA ARG A 86 13.19 19.07 -14.17
C ARG A 86 14.18 18.51 -15.18
N LYS A 87 14.45 17.22 -15.06
CA LYS A 87 15.24 16.44 -15.99
C LYS A 87 14.61 15.06 -16.17
N VAL A 88 14.49 14.59 -17.41
CA VAL A 88 14.09 13.22 -17.67
C VAL A 88 15.34 12.39 -17.98
N LEU A 89 15.59 11.39 -17.16
CA LEU A 89 16.64 10.40 -17.37
C LEU A 89 16.05 9.22 -18.17
N ASN A 90 16.81 8.71 -19.14
CA ASN A 90 16.47 7.51 -19.88
C ASN A 90 17.55 6.45 -19.60
N LEU A 91 17.21 5.44 -18.80
CA LEU A 91 18.15 4.49 -18.22
C LEU A 91 17.86 3.07 -18.75
N ALA A 92 18.82 2.52 -19.49
CA ALA A 92 18.77 1.14 -19.95
C ALA A 92 19.30 0.23 -18.85
N LEU A 93 18.47 -0.77 -18.43
CA LEU A 93 18.79 -1.72 -17.36
C LEU A 93 19.52 -2.93 -17.95
N GLY A 94 20.70 -2.70 -18.55
CA GLY A 94 21.50 -3.72 -19.19
C GLY A 94 22.74 -4.13 -18.38
N PRO A 95 23.53 -5.06 -18.93
CA PRO A 95 24.80 -5.49 -18.31
C PRO A 95 25.76 -4.36 -18.00
N ASP A 96 25.76 -3.31 -18.84
CA ASP A 96 26.62 -2.11 -18.65
C ASP A 96 26.32 -1.36 -17.35
N MET A 97 25.10 -1.51 -16.81
CA MET A 97 24.72 -1.01 -15.49
C MET A 97 24.79 -2.09 -14.39
N GLY A 98 25.41 -3.25 -14.66
CA GLY A 98 25.45 -4.37 -13.72
C GLY A 98 24.08 -4.92 -13.34
N GLN A 99 23.07 -4.73 -14.20
CA GLN A 99 21.73 -5.24 -13.99
C GLN A 99 21.34 -6.31 -15.04
N CYS A 100 20.67 -7.35 -14.58
CA CYS A 100 20.22 -8.46 -15.44
C CYS A 100 18.78 -8.29 -15.94
N CYS A 101 18.11 -7.18 -15.64
CA CYS A 101 16.69 -6.99 -15.92
C CYS A 101 16.38 -6.74 -17.42
N GLY A 102 17.32 -6.22 -18.20
CA GLY A 102 17.18 -6.04 -19.67
C GLY A 102 16.09 -5.05 -20.11
N GLY A 103 15.48 -4.31 -19.19
CA GLY A 103 14.46 -3.33 -19.47
C GLY A 103 15.01 -1.91 -19.69
N ASN A 104 14.09 -0.95 -19.85
CA ASN A 104 14.39 0.46 -19.91
C ASN A 104 13.40 1.23 -19.05
N VAL A 105 13.88 2.18 -18.26
CA VAL A 105 13.05 3.06 -17.44
C VAL A 105 13.33 4.52 -17.76
N LYS A 106 12.27 5.34 -17.73
CA LYS A 106 12.43 6.79 -17.72
C LYS A 106 12.09 7.30 -16.33
N VAL A 107 12.98 8.12 -15.79
CA VAL A 107 12.82 8.74 -14.48
C VAL A 107 12.73 10.25 -14.65
N LEU A 108 11.66 10.85 -14.15
CA LEU A 108 11.54 12.30 -14.00
C LEU A 108 12.21 12.70 -12.69
N LEU A 109 13.21 13.56 -12.76
CA LEU A 109 13.76 14.29 -11.63
C LEU A 109 13.13 15.66 -11.57
N GLU A 110 12.49 16.01 -10.45
CA GLU A 110 11.92 17.31 -10.16
C GLU A 110 12.57 17.87 -8.91
N ILE A 111 13.14 19.07 -8.99
CA ILE A 111 13.71 19.76 -7.83
C ILE A 111 12.62 20.60 -7.18
N LEU A 112 12.34 20.32 -5.93
CA LEU A 112 11.33 20.98 -5.11
C LEU A 112 12.01 21.88 -4.06
N SER A 113 11.73 23.19 -4.13
CA SER A 113 12.15 24.14 -3.09
C SER A 113 11.31 24.00 -1.82
N GLN A 114 11.75 24.60 -0.72
CA GLN A 114 10.93 24.73 0.49
C GLN A 114 9.56 25.39 0.19
N SER A 115 9.52 26.39 -0.72
CA SER A 115 8.29 27.06 -1.08
C SER A 115 7.32 26.14 -1.84
N ASP A 116 7.84 25.28 -2.74
CA ASP A 116 7.05 24.31 -3.48
C ASP A 116 6.47 23.26 -2.54
N ILE A 117 7.29 22.70 -1.64
CA ILE A 117 6.83 21.73 -0.64
C ILE A 117 5.77 22.33 0.28
N LYS A 118 5.93 23.58 0.75
CA LYS A 118 4.91 24.27 1.56
C LYS A 118 3.59 24.44 0.80
N LYS A 119 3.62 24.74 -0.50
CA LYS A 119 2.41 24.83 -1.34
C LYS A 119 1.73 23.45 -1.44
N LEU A 120 2.48 22.38 -1.67
CA LEU A 120 1.99 21.02 -1.78
C LEU A 120 1.52 20.45 -0.44
N ALA A 121 2.11 20.86 0.68
CA ALA A 121 1.77 20.37 2.02
C ALA A 121 0.29 20.53 2.40
N LYS A 122 -0.42 21.48 1.80
CA LYS A 122 -1.88 21.64 1.94
C LYS A 122 -2.67 20.40 1.49
N HIS A 123 -2.04 19.52 0.72
CA HIS A 123 -2.61 18.28 0.19
C HIS A 123 -2.05 17.03 0.84
N SER A 124 -1.16 17.16 1.85
CA SER A 124 -0.50 16.04 2.51
C SER A 124 -1.43 15.06 3.24
N GLN A 125 -2.64 15.49 3.57
CA GLN A 125 -3.66 14.65 4.22
C GLN A 125 -4.80 14.25 3.27
N LYS A 126 -4.67 14.54 1.97
CA LYS A 126 -5.70 14.26 0.97
C LYS A 126 -5.14 13.37 -0.12
N LEU A 127 -5.96 12.42 -0.55
CA LEU A 127 -5.67 11.68 -1.78
C LEU A 127 -6.06 12.58 -2.96
N VAL A 128 -5.06 13.16 -3.61
CA VAL A 128 -5.22 13.97 -4.83
C VAL A 128 -4.24 13.49 -5.89
N ALA A 129 -4.53 13.75 -7.15
CA ALA A 129 -3.59 13.53 -8.22
C ALA A 129 -2.84 14.83 -8.55
N LEU A 130 -1.54 14.74 -8.75
CA LEU A 130 -0.70 15.85 -9.16
C LEU A 130 -0.24 15.65 -10.60
N GLU A 131 -0.29 16.71 -11.38
CA GLU A 131 0.26 16.74 -12.74
C GLU A 131 1.64 17.38 -12.70
N HIS A 132 2.65 16.58 -13.04
CA HIS A 132 4.04 16.98 -13.11
C HIS A 132 4.41 17.21 -14.57
N PRO A 133 4.62 18.45 -15.03
CA PRO A 133 5.14 18.71 -16.36
C PRO A 133 6.51 18.06 -16.55
N LEU A 134 6.83 17.58 -17.78
CA LEU A 134 8.12 16.97 -18.05
C LEU A 134 9.22 18.00 -18.32
N LYS A 135 8.84 19.24 -18.66
CA LYS A 135 9.77 20.36 -18.90
C LYS A 135 9.86 21.26 -17.67
N SER A 136 11.03 21.88 -17.48
CA SER A 136 11.25 22.90 -16.47
C SER A 136 10.39 24.16 -16.70
N GLY A 137 10.13 24.93 -15.64
CA GLY A 137 9.47 26.24 -15.70
C GLY A 137 7.97 26.23 -15.39
N ALA A 138 7.25 25.13 -15.65
CA ALA A 138 5.84 25.03 -15.28
C ALA A 138 5.67 24.42 -13.88
N PRO A 139 4.74 24.89 -13.03
CA PRO A 139 4.52 24.33 -11.70
C PRO A 139 3.87 22.95 -11.78
N THR A 140 4.07 22.15 -10.73
CA THR A 140 3.26 20.94 -10.49
C THR A 140 1.86 21.38 -10.02
N GLU A 141 0.82 20.86 -10.65
CA GLU A 141 -0.55 21.27 -10.43
C GLU A 141 -1.40 20.15 -9.81
N VAL A 142 -2.35 20.54 -8.96
CA VAL A 142 -3.33 19.63 -8.40
C VAL A 142 -4.46 19.42 -9.39
N LEU A 143 -4.67 18.17 -9.81
CA LEU A 143 -5.81 17.81 -10.63
C LEU A 143 -7.06 17.67 -9.76
N ARG A 144 -8.07 18.46 -10.06
CA ARG A 144 -9.41 18.28 -9.50
C ARG A 144 -10.10 17.14 -10.28
N THR A 145 -10.33 16.02 -9.61
CA THR A 145 -11.01 14.89 -10.25
C THR A 145 -11.82 14.11 -9.24
N ASP A 146 -13.05 13.79 -9.62
CA ASP A 146 -13.95 12.89 -8.88
C ASP A 146 -13.89 11.45 -9.44
N ASP A 147 -13.01 11.20 -10.43
CA ASP A 147 -12.87 9.91 -11.09
C ASP A 147 -11.79 9.07 -10.41
N ASP A 148 -12.19 8.01 -9.75
CA ASP A 148 -11.30 7.04 -9.08
C ASP A 148 -10.22 6.44 -10.01
N LYS A 149 -10.49 6.37 -11.33
CA LYS A 149 -9.52 5.87 -12.32
C LYS A 149 -8.30 6.78 -12.49
N LYS A 150 -8.41 8.03 -12.12
CA LYS A 150 -7.31 9.01 -12.19
C LYS A 150 -6.35 8.96 -11.00
N PHE A 151 -6.67 8.15 -9.98
CA PHE A 151 -5.75 7.88 -8.87
C PHE A 151 -4.77 6.74 -9.18
N ARG A 152 -4.41 6.55 -10.45
CA ARG A 152 -3.30 5.69 -10.88
C ARG A 152 -2.27 6.54 -11.61
N PRO A 153 -0.96 6.21 -11.47
CA PRO A 153 0.07 6.89 -12.23
C PRO A 153 -0.13 6.68 -13.74
N PHE A 154 -0.02 7.75 -14.54
CA PHE A 154 -0.03 7.63 -16.00
C PHE A 154 0.71 8.77 -16.68
N LEU A 155 1.32 8.46 -17.84
CA LEU A 155 2.04 9.40 -18.65
C LEU A 155 1.09 10.06 -19.67
N LYS A 156 1.09 11.39 -19.72
CA LYS A 156 0.54 12.21 -20.79
C LYS A 156 1.65 12.58 -21.79
N LYS A 157 1.31 13.29 -22.85
CA LYS A 157 2.29 13.72 -23.87
C LYS A 157 3.41 14.58 -23.29
N GLU A 158 3.09 15.53 -22.41
CA GLU A 158 4.04 16.51 -21.87
C GLU A 158 4.06 16.60 -20.33
N SER A 159 3.38 15.67 -19.68
CA SER A 159 3.29 15.63 -18.23
C SER A 159 3.11 14.21 -17.71
N PHE A 160 3.35 14.02 -16.43
CA PHE A 160 3.08 12.77 -15.72
C PHE A 160 2.10 13.03 -14.57
N VAL A 161 1.10 12.18 -14.45
CA VAL A 161 0.14 12.25 -13.34
C VAL A 161 0.53 11.26 -12.28
N LEU A 162 0.76 11.74 -11.06
CA LEU A 162 1.10 10.96 -9.89
C LEU A 162 0.12 11.28 -8.74
N PRO A 163 -0.58 10.28 -8.18
CA PRO A 163 -1.30 10.45 -6.93
C PRO A 163 -0.37 10.78 -5.76
N THR A 164 -0.86 11.57 -4.80
CA THR A 164 -0.09 11.91 -3.58
C THR A 164 0.16 10.72 -2.67
N ALA A 165 -0.72 9.73 -2.73
CA ALA A 165 -0.60 8.45 -2.04
C ALA A 165 -1.31 7.36 -2.85
N LYS A 166 -0.99 6.11 -2.58
CA LYS A 166 -1.75 4.98 -3.09
C LYS A 166 -3.07 4.87 -2.33
N LYS A 167 -4.17 4.64 -3.05
CA LYS A 167 -5.44 4.31 -2.42
C LYS A 167 -5.31 2.94 -1.78
N LEU A 168 -5.46 2.88 -0.47
CA LEU A 168 -5.38 1.64 0.29
C LEU A 168 -6.70 0.87 0.19
N ASP A 169 -6.63 -0.44 0.10
CA ASP A 169 -7.81 -1.29 0.19
C ASP A 169 -8.19 -1.52 1.67
N PRO A 170 -9.45 -1.36 2.06
CA PRO A 170 -9.86 -1.56 3.44
C PRO A 170 -9.76 -3.04 3.84
N LEU A 171 -8.98 -3.33 4.90
CA LEU A 171 -8.77 -4.66 5.45
C LEU A 171 -9.22 -4.72 6.90
N PHE A 172 -10.22 -5.55 7.15
CA PHE A 172 -10.77 -5.79 8.47
C PHE A 172 -10.23 -7.11 9.04
N ILE A 173 -9.48 -7.03 10.13
CA ILE A 173 -8.89 -8.19 10.83
C ILE A 173 -9.62 -8.36 12.14
N TYR A 174 -10.35 -9.46 12.27
CA TYR A 174 -11.12 -9.81 13.46
C TYR A 174 -10.33 -10.79 14.33
N GLY A 175 -9.81 -10.30 15.45
CA GLY A 175 -9.02 -11.04 16.43
C GLY A 175 -7.62 -10.47 16.65
N ALA A 176 -7.32 -10.07 17.89
CA ALA A 176 -6.02 -9.57 18.34
C ALA A 176 -5.22 -10.62 19.15
N GLY A 177 -5.42 -11.91 18.82
CA GLY A 177 -4.65 -13.02 19.36
C GLY A 177 -3.25 -13.13 18.71
N HIS A 178 -2.55 -14.23 18.97
CA HIS A 178 -1.17 -14.44 18.49
C HIS A 178 -1.04 -14.34 16.95
N VAL A 179 -2.00 -14.92 16.21
CA VAL A 179 -1.99 -14.84 14.74
C VAL A 179 -2.26 -13.42 14.26
N GLY A 180 -3.26 -12.73 14.86
CA GLY A 180 -3.59 -11.36 14.49
C GLY A 180 -2.44 -10.40 14.73
N ARG A 181 -1.77 -10.51 15.89
CA ARG A 181 -0.58 -9.71 16.21
C ARG A 181 0.56 -9.94 15.22
N ALA A 182 0.83 -11.20 14.86
CA ALA A 182 1.84 -11.54 13.87
C ALA A 182 1.46 -11.04 12.46
N LEU A 183 0.20 -11.19 12.07
CA LEU A 183 -0.30 -10.75 10.77
C LEU A 183 -0.19 -9.25 10.59
N VAL A 184 -0.73 -8.45 11.53
CA VAL A 184 -0.67 -6.99 11.45
C VAL A 184 0.77 -6.51 11.33
N LYS A 185 1.69 -7.09 12.12
CA LYS A 185 3.11 -6.74 12.08
C LYS A 185 3.80 -7.04 10.73
N ILE A 186 3.31 -8.04 9.98
CA ILE A 186 3.82 -8.38 8.66
C ILE A 186 3.28 -7.43 7.59
N ILE A 187 1.99 -7.05 7.69
CA ILE A 187 1.29 -6.33 6.62
C ILE A 187 1.12 -4.83 6.88
N GLU A 188 1.54 -4.30 8.03
CA GLU A 188 1.36 -2.89 8.42
C GLU A 188 2.00 -1.87 7.46
N HIS A 189 2.90 -2.33 6.58
CA HIS A 189 3.55 -1.53 5.55
C HIS A 189 3.12 -1.89 4.13
N THR A 190 2.03 -2.64 3.97
CA THR A 190 1.45 -2.99 2.67
C THR A 190 0.39 -1.98 2.23
N ASP A 191 -0.27 -2.25 1.11
CA ASP A 191 -1.28 -1.37 0.51
C ASP A 191 -2.68 -1.53 1.12
N PHE A 192 -2.77 -1.85 2.41
CA PHE A 192 -4.03 -1.99 3.13
C PHE A 192 -4.25 -0.87 4.15
N ASP A 193 -5.50 -0.36 4.19
CA ASP A 193 -6.04 0.41 5.32
C ASP A 193 -6.57 -0.57 6.36
N ILE A 194 -5.75 -0.81 7.39
CA ILE A 194 -5.98 -1.89 8.34
C ILE A 194 -6.90 -1.43 9.49
N HIS A 195 -8.05 -2.07 9.60
CA HIS A 195 -8.97 -1.99 10.74
C HIS A 195 -8.83 -3.26 11.57
N TRP A 196 -8.18 -3.15 12.72
CA TRP A 196 -7.91 -4.30 13.59
C TRP A 196 -8.90 -4.35 14.74
N ILE A 197 -9.77 -5.37 14.75
CA ILE A 197 -10.96 -5.47 15.59
C ILE A 197 -10.80 -6.58 16.64
N ASP A 198 -11.11 -6.30 17.89
CA ASP A 198 -11.33 -7.30 18.94
C ASP A 198 -12.35 -6.78 19.95
N ILE A 199 -12.87 -7.68 20.79
CA ILE A 199 -13.84 -7.36 21.85
C ILE A 199 -13.21 -6.77 23.10
N ASP A 200 -11.89 -6.95 23.29
CA ASP A 200 -11.17 -6.55 24.51
C ASP A 200 -9.88 -5.80 24.16
N GLU A 201 -9.77 -4.61 24.73
CA GLU A 201 -8.59 -3.74 24.56
C GLU A 201 -7.28 -4.40 24.98
N LYS A 202 -7.29 -5.21 26.04
CA LYS A 202 -6.10 -5.89 26.57
C LYS A 202 -5.48 -6.89 25.60
N ARG A 203 -6.21 -7.28 24.54
CA ARG A 203 -5.71 -8.20 23.51
C ARG A 203 -4.76 -7.53 22.53
N PHE A 204 -4.85 -6.22 22.39
CA PHE A 204 -3.94 -5.47 21.53
C PHE A 204 -2.57 -5.30 22.20
N PRO A 205 -1.48 -5.20 21.42
CA PRO A 205 -0.18 -4.86 21.97
C PRO A 205 -0.19 -3.43 22.52
N GLU A 206 0.64 -3.19 23.52
CA GLU A 206 0.88 -1.84 24.04
C GLU A 206 1.60 -0.98 22.99
N GLY A 207 1.31 0.30 22.99
CA GLY A 207 1.87 1.28 22.08
C GLY A 207 0.90 1.65 20.96
N SER A 208 0.96 2.91 20.55
CA SER A 208 0.19 3.44 19.41
C SER A 208 1.07 3.38 18.16
N THR A 209 0.60 2.70 17.13
CA THR A 209 1.19 2.80 15.78
C THR A 209 0.21 3.55 14.88
N SER A 210 0.72 4.39 14.00
CA SER A 210 -0.09 5.10 13.00
C SER A 210 -0.45 4.23 11.79
N THR A 211 -0.06 2.95 11.80
CA THR A 211 -0.15 2.06 10.65
C THR A 211 -1.46 1.28 10.58
N PHE A 212 -2.26 1.28 11.64
CA PHE A 212 -3.57 0.63 11.66
C PHE A 212 -4.56 1.33 12.60
N SER A 213 -5.84 1.16 12.33
CA SER A 213 -6.94 1.61 13.18
C SER A 213 -7.34 0.51 14.16
N LYS A 214 -7.15 0.73 15.47
CA LYS A 214 -7.61 -0.17 16.52
C LYS A 214 -9.10 0.05 16.76
N VAL A 215 -9.89 -1.01 16.68
CA VAL A 215 -11.34 -0.99 16.88
C VAL A 215 -11.73 -1.97 17.99
N ILE A 216 -12.24 -1.46 19.10
CA ILE A 216 -12.80 -2.27 20.18
C ILE A 216 -14.31 -2.35 19.95
N ALA A 217 -14.83 -3.54 19.67
CA ALA A 217 -16.23 -3.74 19.34
C ALA A 217 -16.80 -4.94 20.11
N LEU A 218 -17.80 -4.71 20.95
CA LEU A 218 -18.51 -5.77 21.65
C LEU A 218 -19.24 -6.70 20.67
N ASP A 219 -19.67 -6.17 19.54
CA ASP A 219 -20.26 -6.93 18.42
C ASP A 219 -19.48 -6.70 17.12
N PRO A 220 -18.42 -7.51 16.85
CA PRO A 220 -17.69 -7.47 15.61
C PRO A 220 -18.49 -7.81 14.36
N ALA A 221 -19.60 -8.55 14.47
CA ALA A 221 -20.49 -8.85 13.34
C ALA A 221 -21.21 -7.58 12.85
N LEU A 222 -21.52 -6.66 13.75
CA LEU A 222 -22.07 -5.36 13.39
C LEU A 222 -21.06 -4.54 12.57
N ILE A 223 -19.77 -4.53 12.96
CA ILE A 223 -18.73 -3.90 12.18
C ILE A 223 -18.64 -4.51 10.78
N ALA A 224 -18.67 -5.85 10.68
CA ALA A 224 -18.64 -6.58 9.42
C ALA A 224 -19.80 -6.20 8.49
N SER A 225 -21.02 -6.07 9.05
CA SER A 225 -22.21 -5.71 8.28
C SER A 225 -22.18 -4.28 7.71
N HIS A 226 -21.39 -3.36 8.31
CA HIS A 226 -21.26 -1.97 7.86
C HIS A 226 -19.96 -1.70 7.08
N ALA A 227 -19.12 -2.70 6.90
CA ALA A 227 -17.88 -2.55 6.14
C ALA A 227 -18.14 -2.17 4.68
N PRO A 228 -17.21 -1.45 4.02
CA PRO A 228 -17.33 -1.13 2.60
C PRO A 228 -17.44 -2.37 1.70
N SER A 229 -18.14 -2.27 0.58
CA SER A 229 -18.33 -3.39 -0.36
C SER A 229 -17.04 -3.89 -1.03
N ASN A 230 -15.98 -3.09 -1.02
CA ASN A 230 -14.65 -3.45 -1.51
C ASN A 230 -13.69 -3.92 -0.40
N ALA A 231 -14.20 -4.20 0.80
CA ALA A 231 -13.37 -4.59 1.93
C ALA A 231 -12.90 -6.05 1.85
N TYR A 232 -11.70 -6.26 2.41
CA TYR A 232 -11.13 -7.59 2.68
C TYR A 232 -11.37 -7.93 4.15
N HIS A 233 -11.76 -9.17 4.42
CA HIS A 233 -12.06 -9.63 5.77
C HIS A 233 -11.23 -10.85 6.13
N VAL A 234 -10.51 -10.78 7.25
CA VAL A 234 -9.70 -11.86 7.83
C VAL A 234 -10.24 -12.18 9.21
N ILE A 235 -10.87 -13.35 9.35
CA ILE A 235 -11.55 -13.78 10.58
C ILE A 235 -10.68 -14.80 11.27
N ILE A 236 -10.09 -14.40 12.41
CA ILE A 236 -9.11 -15.17 13.18
C ILE A 236 -9.37 -15.02 14.69
N THR A 237 -10.64 -14.99 15.08
CA THR A 237 -10.99 -14.82 16.48
C THR A 237 -10.71 -16.11 17.30
N HIS A 238 -10.78 -16.00 18.61
CA HIS A 238 -10.62 -17.13 19.52
C HIS A 238 -11.94 -17.90 19.74
N SER A 239 -13.06 -17.40 19.23
CA SER A 239 -14.41 -17.88 19.51
C SER A 239 -15.11 -18.34 18.26
N HIS A 240 -15.52 -19.61 18.21
CA HIS A 240 -16.28 -20.17 17.09
C HIS A 240 -17.64 -19.47 16.87
N PRO A 241 -18.44 -19.17 17.93
CA PRO A 241 -19.69 -18.41 17.77
C PRO A 241 -19.47 -17.02 17.19
N LEU A 242 -18.35 -16.36 17.57
CA LEU A 242 -18.02 -15.04 17.05
C LEU A 242 -17.61 -15.10 15.57
N ASP A 243 -16.77 -16.08 15.22
CA ASP A 243 -16.42 -16.35 13.81
C ASP A 243 -17.66 -16.60 12.96
N GLU A 244 -18.63 -17.36 13.50
CA GLU A 244 -19.90 -17.69 12.85
C GLU A 244 -20.76 -16.44 12.62
N ALA A 245 -20.93 -15.61 13.64
CA ALA A 245 -21.73 -14.39 13.56
C ALA A 245 -21.12 -13.41 12.51
N ILE A 246 -19.79 -13.26 12.48
CA ILE A 246 -19.09 -12.44 11.50
C ILE A 246 -19.26 -13.00 10.09
N CYS A 247 -19.04 -14.31 9.89
CA CYS A 247 -19.25 -14.96 8.60
C CYS A 247 -20.69 -14.81 8.11
N PHE A 248 -21.67 -15.01 8.99
CA PHE A 248 -23.09 -14.85 8.67
C PHE A 248 -23.40 -13.42 8.21
N ALA A 249 -22.94 -12.41 8.95
CA ALA A 249 -23.16 -11.01 8.60
C ALA A 249 -22.57 -10.65 7.23
N LEU A 250 -21.35 -11.09 6.93
CA LEU A 250 -20.68 -10.84 5.66
C LEU A 250 -21.36 -11.56 4.50
N LEU A 251 -21.65 -12.85 4.65
CA LEU A 251 -22.23 -13.65 3.58
C LEU A 251 -23.69 -13.25 3.30
N SER A 252 -24.46 -12.85 4.32
CA SER A 252 -25.84 -12.36 4.14
C SER A 252 -25.85 -11.06 3.34
N LYS A 253 -24.93 -10.13 3.62
CA LYS A 253 -24.78 -8.88 2.88
C LYS A 253 -24.28 -9.12 1.46
N ASP A 254 -23.42 -10.12 1.27
CA ASP A 254 -22.79 -10.53 0.01
C ASP A 254 -22.04 -9.40 -0.74
N GLN A 255 -21.53 -8.44 0.01
CA GLN A 255 -20.81 -7.26 -0.48
C GLN A 255 -19.47 -7.14 0.20
N PHE A 256 -18.48 -7.81 -0.33
CA PHE A 256 -17.06 -7.75 0.09
C PHE A 256 -16.17 -8.22 -1.06
N ARG A 257 -14.88 -7.91 -0.98
CA ARG A 257 -13.91 -8.35 -1.97
C ARG A 257 -13.29 -9.69 -1.61
N PHE A 258 -13.06 -9.93 -0.32
CA PHE A 258 -12.49 -11.16 0.20
C PHE A 258 -13.06 -11.47 1.59
N CYS A 259 -13.34 -12.74 1.85
CA CYS A 259 -13.73 -13.24 3.17
C CYS A 259 -12.96 -14.53 3.47
N GLY A 260 -11.99 -14.43 4.39
CA GLY A 260 -11.15 -15.55 4.81
C GLY A 260 -11.33 -15.89 6.28
N LEU A 261 -11.54 -17.17 6.58
CA LEU A 261 -11.72 -17.70 7.93
C LEU A 261 -10.58 -18.64 8.29
N ILE A 262 -9.96 -18.43 9.45
CA ILE A 262 -9.01 -19.40 10.00
C ILE A 262 -9.72 -20.69 10.39
N GLY A 263 -9.16 -21.84 9.98
CA GLY A 263 -9.79 -23.10 10.32
C GLY A 263 -9.05 -24.30 9.72
N SER A 264 -9.72 -25.44 9.85
CA SER A 264 -9.35 -26.71 9.21
C SER A 264 -10.41 -27.09 8.17
N LYS A 265 -10.14 -28.09 7.34
CA LYS A 265 -11.14 -28.67 6.43
C LYS A 265 -12.40 -29.11 7.18
N THR A 266 -12.25 -29.68 8.39
CA THR A 266 -13.37 -30.07 9.26
C THR A 266 -14.17 -28.85 9.74
N LYS A 267 -13.49 -27.76 10.16
CA LYS A 267 -14.16 -26.51 10.55
C LYS A 267 -14.92 -25.92 9.35
N ASN A 268 -14.33 -25.92 8.17
CA ASN A 268 -14.98 -25.45 6.95
C ASN A 268 -16.28 -26.19 6.66
N SER A 269 -16.26 -27.52 6.65
CA SER A 269 -17.48 -28.33 6.39
C SER A 269 -18.58 -28.06 7.41
N ARG A 270 -18.22 -27.97 8.71
CA ARG A 270 -19.15 -27.64 9.77
C ARG A 270 -19.76 -26.24 9.61
N PHE A 271 -18.93 -25.24 9.33
CA PHE A 271 -19.39 -23.85 9.15
C PHE A 271 -20.31 -23.72 7.94
N ARG A 272 -19.97 -24.33 6.80
CA ARG A 272 -20.82 -24.32 5.60
C ARG A 272 -22.19 -24.93 5.87
N SER A 273 -22.24 -26.10 6.54
CA SER A 273 -23.50 -26.74 6.92
C SER A 273 -24.35 -25.86 7.84
N LEU A 274 -23.72 -25.21 8.82
CA LEU A 274 -24.42 -24.35 9.77
C LEU A 274 -24.96 -23.09 9.09
N LEU A 275 -24.12 -22.38 8.33
CA LEU A 275 -24.50 -21.17 7.61
C LEU A 275 -25.60 -21.45 6.55
N SER A 276 -25.55 -22.60 5.88
CA SER A 276 -26.62 -23.05 4.99
C SER A 276 -27.98 -23.22 5.73
N LYS A 277 -27.95 -23.82 6.93
CA LYS A 277 -29.16 -23.92 7.77
C LYS A 277 -29.69 -22.56 8.23
N MET A 278 -28.85 -21.57 8.33
CA MET A 278 -29.19 -20.18 8.65
C MET A 278 -29.69 -19.39 7.42
N GLY A 279 -29.77 -20.02 6.23
CA GLY A 279 -30.32 -19.43 5.01
C GLY A 279 -29.28 -18.82 4.06
N ILE A 280 -27.98 -19.01 4.29
CA ILE A 280 -26.95 -18.59 3.34
C ILE A 280 -26.95 -19.54 2.14
N LYS A 281 -27.07 -18.99 0.93
CA LYS A 281 -27.10 -19.75 -0.32
C LYS A 281 -25.74 -20.31 -0.70
N ASP A 282 -25.71 -21.39 -1.47
CA ASP A 282 -24.47 -22.04 -1.90
C ASP A 282 -23.53 -21.09 -2.67
N GLU A 283 -24.08 -20.18 -3.48
CA GLU A 283 -23.27 -19.17 -4.19
C GLU A 283 -22.56 -18.20 -3.25
N GLN A 284 -23.19 -17.84 -2.15
CA GLN A 284 -22.57 -17.00 -1.11
C GLN A 284 -21.53 -17.80 -0.32
N LEU A 285 -21.83 -19.07 0.01
CA LEU A 285 -20.88 -19.96 0.69
C LEU A 285 -19.60 -20.18 -0.11
N LYS A 286 -19.67 -20.23 -1.44
CA LYS A 286 -18.49 -20.35 -2.31
C LYS A 286 -17.50 -19.18 -2.14
N LYS A 287 -17.97 -18.01 -1.72
CA LYS A 287 -17.15 -16.81 -1.49
C LYS A 287 -16.36 -16.87 -0.18
N LEU A 288 -16.68 -17.79 0.74
CA LEU A 288 -15.91 -18.02 1.96
C LEU A 288 -14.66 -18.85 1.68
N THR A 289 -13.50 -18.27 1.91
CA THR A 289 -12.20 -18.97 1.89
C THR A 289 -11.91 -19.54 3.28
N CYS A 290 -12.01 -20.86 3.42
CA CYS A 290 -11.70 -21.58 4.67
C CYS A 290 -11.12 -22.96 4.33
N PRO A 291 -9.94 -23.31 4.81
CA PRO A 291 -9.00 -22.50 5.59
C PRO A 291 -8.51 -21.27 4.82
N ILE A 292 -8.23 -20.18 5.54
CA ILE A 292 -7.50 -19.04 4.99
C ILE A 292 -6.01 -19.34 4.94
N GLY A 293 -5.30 -18.83 3.94
CA GLY A 293 -3.87 -19.02 3.72
C GLY A 293 -3.57 -19.93 2.53
N ILE A 294 -2.31 -20.12 2.23
CA ILE A 294 -1.83 -20.96 1.12
C ILE A 294 -1.79 -22.42 1.59
N ASP A 295 -2.44 -23.34 0.86
CA ASP A 295 -2.70 -24.73 1.27
C ASP A 295 -1.42 -25.60 1.47
N GLU A 296 -0.28 -25.19 0.95
CA GLU A 296 0.94 -25.99 0.88
C GLU A 296 1.75 -26.04 2.17
N ILE A 297 1.38 -25.26 3.18
CA ILE A 297 2.15 -25.16 4.41
C ILE A 297 1.33 -25.65 5.62
N ASN A 298 1.73 -26.78 6.18
CA ASN A 298 1.04 -27.45 7.29
C ASN A 298 1.68 -27.08 8.64
N SER A 299 1.48 -25.87 9.14
CA SER A 299 2.02 -25.45 10.43
C SER A 299 0.96 -24.83 11.32
N LYS A 300 1.07 -25.08 12.62
CA LYS A 300 0.22 -24.47 13.66
C LYS A 300 0.89 -23.30 14.37
N GLN A 301 2.12 -22.94 13.98
CA GLN A 301 2.83 -21.82 14.59
C GLN A 301 2.18 -20.49 14.16
N PRO A 302 1.79 -19.61 15.09
CA PRO A 302 1.06 -18.37 14.78
C PRO A 302 1.74 -17.50 13.71
N VAL A 303 3.06 -17.35 13.78
CA VAL A 303 3.83 -16.56 12.81
C VAL A 303 3.77 -17.17 11.40
N LYS A 304 3.87 -18.49 11.27
CA LYS A 304 3.78 -19.17 9.97
C LYS A 304 2.38 -19.04 9.38
N VAL A 305 1.34 -19.20 10.20
CA VAL A 305 -0.05 -18.98 9.77
C VAL A 305 -0.24 -17.54 9.30
N ALA A 306 0.31 -16.56 10.03
CA ALA A 306 0.25 -15.16 9.64
C ALA A 306 0.96 -14.88 8.30
N ILE A 307 2.11 -15.50 8.05
CA ILE A 307 2.82 -15.39 6.77
C ILE A 307 1.96 -15.92 5.61
N TRP A 308 1.24 -17.04 5.79
CA TRP A 308 0.38 -17.59 4.73
C TRP A 308 -0.81 -16.70 4.41
N ILE A 309 -1.44 -16.16 5.45
CA ILE A 309 -2.52 -15.18 5.27
C ILE A 309 -1.97 -13.94 4.57
N ALA A 310 -0.84 -13.43 5.03
CA ALA A 310 -0.18 -12.26 4.43
C ALA A 310 0.18 -12.47 2.96
N ALA A 311 0.66 -13.66 2.58
CA ALA A 311 0.99 -13.99 1.19
C ALA A 311 -0.26 -14.14 0.30
N GLN A 312 -1.38 -14.59 0.85
CA GLN A 312 -2.63 -14.75 0.10
C GLN A 312 -3.29 -13.41 -0.23
N LEU A 313 -3.21 -12.42 0.65
CA LEU A 313 -3.90 -11.13 0.48
C LEU A 313 -3.48 -10.37 -0.79
N PRO A 314 -2.17 -10.18 -1.13
CA PRO A 314 -1.76 -9.54 -2.37
C PRO A 314 -2.23 -10.28 -3.62
N ILE A 315 -2.25 -11.61 -3.60
CA ILE A 315 -2.78 -12.40 -4.72
C ILE A 315 -4.23 -12.01 -5.02
N TRP A 316 -5.05 -11.87 -3.99
CA TRP A 316 -6.44 -11.43 -4.15
C TRP A 316 -6.57 -9.98 -4.62
N GLN A 317 -5.66 -9.10 -4.22
CA GLN A 317 -5.62 -7.72 -4.74
C GLN A 317 -5.32 -7.68 -6.24
N GLU A 318 -4.30 -8.42 -6.69
CA GLU A 318 -3.83 -8.42 -8.08
C GLU A 318 -4.79 -9.14 -9.02
N THR A 319 -5.39 -10.24 -8.58
CA THR A 319 -6.27 -11.09 -9.41
C THR A 319 -7.72 -10.65 -9.41
N ASN A 320 -8.09 -9.57 -8.71
CA ASN A 320 -9.48 -9.16 -8.51
C ASN A 320 -10.38 -10.28 -7.99
N GLY A 321 -9.83 -11.19 -7.17
CA GLY A 321 -10.55 -12.32 -6.60
C GLY A 321 -10.61 -13.56 -7.47
N ILE A 322 -9.94 -13.59 -8.61
CA ILE A 322 -9.79 -14.81 -9.42
C ILE A 322 -8.73 -15.69 -8.74
N ARG A 323 -9.09 -16.89 -8.30
CA ARG A 323 -8.12 -17.87 -7.80
C ARG A 323 -7.19 -18.26 -8.95
N ILE A 324 -5.90 -18.03 -8.77
CA ILE A 324 -4.89 -18.67 -9.62
C ILE A 324 -4.85 -20.13 -9.17
N GLY A 325 -5.37 -21.04 -10.02
CA GLY A 325 -5.39 -22.47 -9.77
C GLY A 325 -4.01 -23.10 -9.85
#